data_7686450b2e6999ff3b4d512775651167
#
_entry.id   7686450b2e6999ff3b4d512775651167
#
_cell.length_a   1.000
_cell.length_b   1.000
_cell.length_c   1.000
_cell.angle_alpha   90.00
_cell.angle_beta   90.00
_cell.angle_gamma   90.00
#
_symmetry.space_group_name_H-M   'P 1'
#
loop_
_entity.id
_entity.type
_entity.pdbx_description
1 polymer ?
#
loop_
_entity_poly.entity_id
_entity_poly.type
_entity_poly.pdbx_seq_one_letter_code
_entity_poly.pdbx_strand_id
1 'polypeptide(L)'
;CGRKVTFTPPAFARNVKNMDFIKNINRPGYYRGLSVKGAHWSFEYGGQMDIIYASEDIDLELRRLVDGIWDYIKNSGKYPEAENYALKRVYAKSGARESRRFLGDYELTQNDIEEKRSFADAVCVGGWPMDVHAPGGIYDPAPATDFIPVTGMYQIPFRCLYSRDIDNLMFAGRDVSVSHIALGSTRVM
;
A
#
# COMPACT_ATOMS: atom_id res chain seq x y z
N CYS A 1 12.29 -0.12 28.20
CA CYS A 1 12.11 -0.62 29.57
C CYS A 1 12.61 -2.05 29.63
N GLY A 2 13.57 -2.41 30.52
CA GLY A 2 14.10 -3.77 30.66
C GLY A 2 13.15 -4.78 31.32
N ARG A 3 11.83 -4.53 31.24
CA ARG A 3 10.82 -5.39 31.87
C ARG A 3 10.07 -6.17 30.78
N LYS A 4 9.92 -7.46 31.02
CA LYS A 4 9.08 -8.34 30.17
C LYS A 4 7.63 -7.87 30.17
N VAL A 5 7.06 -7.76 28.96
CA VAL A 5 5.67 -7.38 28.73
C VAL A 5 4.94 -8.53 28.08
N THR A 6 3.93 -9.07 28.73
CA THR A 6 3.06 -10.10 28.17
C THR A 6 2.01 -9.49 27.24
N PHE A 7 1.55 -10.27 26.25
CA PHE A 7 0.43 -9.89 25.40
C PHE A 7 -0.56 -11.05 25.32
N THR A 8 -1.81 -10.75 25.62
CA THR A 8 -2.93 -11.68 25.40
C THR A 8 -3.76 -11.11 24.24
N PRO A 9 -3.85 -11.83 23.13
CA PRO A 9 -4.61 -11.33 21.98
C PRO A 9 -6.11 -11.26 22.32
N PRO A 10 -6.81 -10.22 21.84
CA PRO A 10 -8.26 -10.19 21.97
C PRO A 10 -8.89 -11.37 21.23
N ALA A 11 -10.10 -11.78 21.67
CA ALA A 11 -10.79 -12.93 21.08
C ALA A 11 -11.09 -12.77 19.56
N PHE A 12 -11.19 -11.53 19.08
CA PHE A 12 -11.42 -11.23 17.67
C PHE A 12 -10.12 -11.24 16.82
N ALA A 13 -8.93 -11.32 17.44
CA ALA A 13 -7.67 -11.30 16.71
C ALA A 13 -7.60 -12.43 15.68
N ARG A 14 -7.08 -12.14 14.50
CA ARG A 14 -6.92 -13.14 13.43
C ARG A 14 -5.80 -14.12 13.78
N ASN A 15 -6.05 -15.41 13.73
CA ASN A 15 -4.97 -16.38 13.84
C ASN A 15 -4.15 -16.40 12.54
N VAL A 16 -2.96 -15.84 12.60
CA VAL A 16 -2.10 -15.67 11.41
C VAL A 16 -1.06 -16.80 11.23
N LYS A 17 -0.94 -17.72 12.18
CA LYS A 17 0.14 -18.75 12.22
C LYS A 17 0.25 -19.58 10.94
N ASN A 18 -0.88 -19.87 10.30
CA ASN A 18 -0.95 -20.71 9.11
C ASN A 18 -1.20 -19.92 7.81
N MET A 19 -1.21 -18.60 7.86
CA MET A 19 -1.39 -17.77 6.67
C MET A 19 -0.17 -17.87 5.75
N ASP A 20 -0.40 -17.74 4.47
CA ASP A 20 0.64 -17.92 3.46
C ASP A 20 1.77 -16.89 3.59
N PHE A 21 1.46 -15.67 4.02
CA PHE A 21 2.51 -14.67 4.26
C PHE A 21 3.48 -15.09 5.38
N ILE A 22 3.01 -15.79 6.42
CA ILE A 22 3.87 -16.35 7.48
C ILE A 22 4.77 -17.46 6.95
N LYS A 23 4.25 -18.32 6.06
CA LYS A 23 5.03 -19.41 5.45
C LYS A 23 6.13 -18.87 4.51
N ASN A 24 5.84 -17.75 3.84
CA ASN A 24 6.69 -17.14 2.82
C ASN A 24 7.53 -15.96 3.32
N ILE A 25 7.49 -15.63 4.61
CA ILE A 25 8.09 -14.42 5.18
C ILE A 25 9.58 -14.23 4.86
N ASN A 26 10.32 -15.34 4.72
CA ASN A 26 11.75 -15.36 4.39
C ASN A 26 12.03 -15.58 2.90
N ARG A 27 11.00 -15.66 2.06
CA ARG A 27 11.16 -15.85 0.62
C ARG A 27 11.74 -14.58 -0.01
N PRO A 28 12.87 -14.67 -0.74
CA PRO A 28 13.42 -13.53 -1.47
C PRO A 28 12.37 -12.90 -2.39
N GLY A 29 12.31 -11.57 -2.42
CA GLY A 29 11.36 -10.84 -3.26
C GLY A 29 9.91 -10.88 -2.81
N TYR A 30 9.60 -11.48 -1.67
CA TYR A 30 8.22 -11.54 -1.17
C TYR A 30 7.74 -10.21 -0.55
N TYR A 31 8.68 -9.38 -0.07
CA TYR A 31 8.46 -8.04 0.49
C TYR A 31 7.52 -7.95 1.69
N ARG A 32 7.26 -9.05 2.39
CA ARG A 32 6.43 -9.10 3.60
C ARG A 32 7.23 -9.63 4.77
N GLY A 33 8.08 -8.78 5.34
CA GLY A 33 8.86 -9.13 6.54
C GLY A 33 8.15 -8.75 7.83
N LEU A 34 8.38 -9.51 8.90
CA LEU A 34 7.97 -9.15 10.26
C LEU A 34 9.18 -8.74 11.07
N SER A 35 9.06 -7.65 11.80
CA SER A 35 10.02 -7.23 12.79
C SER A 35 9.36 -6.39 13.87
N VAL A 36 10.01 -6.29 15.04
CA VAL A 36 9.53 -5.44 16.13
C VAL A 36 9.69 -3.94 15.81
N LYS A 37 10.65 -3.61 14.93
CA LYS A 37 11.04 -2.23 14.61
C LYS A 37 10.77 -1.84 13.16
N GLY A 38 10.35 -2.77 12.31
CA GLY A 38 10.16 -2.55 10.88
C GLY A 38 8.85 -1.88 10.55
N ALA A 39 8.84 -1.18 9.42
CA ALA A 39 7.59 -0.69 8.82
C ALA A 39 6.86 -1.85 8.15
N HIS A 40 5.61 -2.05 8.50
CA HIS A 40 4.76 -3.13 7.97
C HIS A 40 3.86 -2.61 6.85
N TRP A 41 4.41 -1.83 5.93
CA TRP A 41 3.70 -1.20 4.82
C TRP A 41 3.01 -2.19 3.87
N SER A 42 3.51 -3.42 3.83
CA SER A 42 3.00 -4.49 2.96
C SER A 42 1.81 -5.26 3.56
N PHE A 43 1.37 -4.93 4.76
CA PHE A 43 0.18 -5.51 5.36
C PHE A 43 -1.05 -4.69 4.99
N GLU A 44 -1.57 -4.98 3.81
CA GLU A 44 -2.66 -4.28 3.17
C GLU A 44 -3.87 -5.19 3.03
N TYR A 45 -5.05 -4.59 2.98
CA TYR A 45 -6.32 -5.27 2.76
C TYR A 45 -7.32 -4.34 2.06
N GLY A 46 -8.23 -4.91 1.29
CA GLY A 46 -9.30 -4.17 0.64
C GLY A 46 -9.05 -3.80 -0.82
N GLY A 47 -7.91 -4.22 -1.44
CA GLY A 47 -7.61 -3.90 -2.84
C GLY A 47 -8.59 -4.48 -3.87
N GLN A 48 -9.39 -5.47 -3.48
CA GLN A 48 -10.47 -6.06 -4.29
C GLN A 48 -11.87 -5.56 -3.89
N MET A 49 -11.95 -4.56 -3.00
CA MET A 49 -13.19 -4.01 -2.47
C MET A 49 -13.33 -2.55 -2.88
N ASP A 50 -14.56 -2.03 -2.86
CA ASP A 50 -14.76 -0.59 -2.88
C ASP A 50 -14.37 -0.01 -1.52
N ILE A 51 -13.18 0.58 -1.44
CA ILE A 51 -12.59 1.06 -0.19
C ILE A 51 -13.34 2.24 0.44
N ILE A 52 -14.28 2.84 -0.29
CA ILE A 52 -15.13 3.91 0.23
C ILE A 52 -16.32 3.32 0.97
N TYR A 53 -17.05 2.42 0.33
CA TYR A 53 -18.26 1.84 0.90
C TYR A 53 -17.99 0.69 1.87
N ALA A 54 -16.90 -0.07 1.67
CA ALA A 54 -16.48 -1.16 2.55
C ALA A 54 -15.46 -0.72 3.62
N SER A 55 -15.29 0.57 3.87
CA SER A 55 -14.23 1.09 4.75
C SER A 55 -14.31 0.54 6.18
N GLU A 56 -15.50 0.34 6.73
CA GLU A 56 -15.69 -0.20 8.09
C GLU A 56 -15.28 -1.67 8.19
N ASP A 57 -15.63 -2.48 7.19
CA ASP A 57 -15.23 -3.90 7.13
C ASP A 57 -13.72 -4.04 6.95
N ILE A 58 -13.12 -3.17 6.13
CA ILE A 58 -11.68 -3.10 5.92
C ILE A 58 -10.96 -2.72 7.22
N ASP A 59 -11.40 -1.69 7.91
CA ASP A 59 -10.84 -1.25 9.19
C ASP A 59 -10.91 -2.36 10.24
N LEU A 60 -12.05 -3.06 10.32
CA LEU A 60 -12.25 -4.16 11.25
C LEU A 60 -11.31 -5.34 10.95
N GLU A 61 -11.17 -5.73 9.69
CA GLU A 61 -10.28 -6.82 9.31
C GLU A 61 -8.81 -6.47 9.52
N LEU A 62 -8.40 -5.26 9.16
CA LEU A 62 -7.04 -4.77 9.44
C LEU A 62 -6.75 -4.75 10.93
N ARG A 63 -7.73 -4.38 11.77
CA ARG A 63 -7.59 -4.45 13.22
C ARG A 63 -7.36 -5.87 13.72
N ARG A 64 -8.14 -6.84 13.22
CA ARG A 64 -7.97 -8.26 13.53
C ARG A 64 -6.59 -8.78 13.15
N LEU A 65 -6.12 -8.38 11.97
CA LEU A 65 -4.80 -8.74 11.46
C LEU A 65 -3.67 -8.15 12.30
N VAL A 66 -3.74 -6.88 12.67
CA VAL A 66 -2.71 -6.22 13.49
C VAL A 66 -2.57 -6.92 14.84
N ASP A 67 -3.68 -7.20 15.52
CA ASP A 67 -3.64 -7.88 16.81
C ASP A 67 -3.13 -9.32 16.68
N GLY A 68 -3.49 -10.03 15.59
CA GLY A 68 -2.98 -11.38 15.31
C GLY A 68 -1.51 -11.43 14.92
N ILE A 69 -1.03 -10.46 14.15
CA ILE A 69 0.40 -10.32 13.81
C ILE A 69 1.22 -10.00 15.06
N TRP A 70 0.70 -9.11 15.91
CA TRP A 70 1.37 -8.79 17.17
C TRP A 70 1.40 -9.98 18.12
N ASP A 71 0.32 -10.79 18.17
CA ASP A 71 0.30 -12.07 18.89
C ASP A 71 1.39 -13.02 18.38
N TYR A 72 1.50 -13.14 17.06
CA TYR A 72 2.55 -13.96 16.47
C TYR A 72 3.96 -13.48 16.81
N ILE A 73 4.21 -12.19 16.74
CA ILE A 73 5.50 -11.60 17.13
C ILE A 73 5.80 -11.86 18.61
N LYS A 74 4.82 -11.68 19.49
CA LYS A 74 5.02 -11.82 20.94
C LYS A 74 5.11 -13.26 21.42
N ASN A 75 4.30 -14.15 20.86
CA ASN A 75 4.03 -15.46 21.44
C ASN A 75 4.51 -16.65 20.59
N SER A 76 5.05 -16.43 19.38
CA SER A 76 5.58 -17.53 18.55
C SER A 76 6.96 -18.04 19.00
N GLY A 77 7.68 -17.31 19.84
CA GLY A 77 9.06 -17.58 20.21
C GLY A 77 10.12 -17.24 19.15
N LYS A 78 9.70 -16.74 17.98
CA LYS A 78 10.60 -16.41 16.85
C LYS A 78 11.23 -15.02 16.95
N TYR A 79 10.72 -14.16 17.82
CA TYR A 79 11.12 -12.76 17.98
C TYR A 79 11.48 -12.47 19.44
N PRO A 80 12.58 -13.01 19.97
CA PRO A 80 12.96 -12.84 21.39
C PRO A 80 13.15 -11.37 21.75
N GLU A 81 13.56 -10.53 20.80
CA GLU A 81 13.69 -9.09 20.98
C GLU A 81 12.36 -8.38 21.29
N ALA A 82 11.22 -9.01 20.97
CA ALA A 82 9.90 -8.47 21.26
C ALA A 82 9.52 -8.53 22.75
N GLU A 83 10.27 -9.24 23.58
CA GLU A 83 9.93 -9.50 24.99
C GLU A 83 9.58 -8.24 25.77
N ASN A 84 10.35 -7.18 25.56
CA ASN A 84 10.22 -5.90 26.31
C ASN A 84 9.35 -4.85 25.57
N TYR A 85 8.71 -5.21 24.47
CA TYR A 85 7.86 -4.30 23.70
C TYR A 85 6.38 -4.52 23.99
N ALA A 86 5.62 -3.42 23.98
CA ALA A 86 4.17 -3.41 24.10
C ALA A 86 3.56 -2.76 22.86
N LEU A 87 2.40 -3.23 22.43
CA LEU A 87 1.59 -2.54 21.42
C LEU A 87 1.00 -1.28 22.07
N LYS A 88 1.56 -0.13 21.76
CA LYS A 88 1.16 1.14 22.37
C LYS A 88 -0.16 1.64 21.83
N ARG A 89 -0.36 1.55 20.52
CA ARG A 89 -1.53 2.09 19.82
C ARG A 89 -1.75 1.41 18.48
N VAL A 90 -3.00 1.13 18.17
CA VAL A 90 -3.47 0.80 16.82
C VAL A 90 -4.48 1.87 16.43
N TYR A 91 -4.35 2.43 15.25
CA TYR A 91 -5.30 3.42 14.76
C TYR A 91 -6.62 2.74 14.39
N ALA A 92 -7.73 3.41 14.65
CA ALA A 92 -9.07 2.87 14.38
C ALA A 92 -9.41 2.91 12.89
N LYS A 93 -8.79 3.82 12.15
CA LYS A 93 -8.96 3.98 10.71
C LYS A 93 -7.70 3.58 9.96
N SER A 94 -7.89 2.85 8.88
CA SER A 94 -6.82 2.48 7.96
C SER A 94 -6.31 3.67 7.16
N GLY A 95 -5.07 3.58 6.69
CA GLY A 95 -4.49 4.54 5.76
C GLY A 95 -4.81 4.19 4.31
N ALA A 96 -5.91 4.71 3.77
CA ALA A 96 -6.22 4.53 2.36
C ALA A 96 -5.22 5.29 1.47
N ARG A 97 -4.71 4.62 0.42
CA ARG A 97 -3.75 5.22 -0.52
C ARG A 97 -4.36 5.55 -1.86
N GLU A 98 -5.12 4.65 -2.42
CA GLU A 98 -5.80 4.79 -3.70
C GLU A 98 -7.30 4.72 -3.50
N SER A 99 -8.03 5.60 -4.16
CA SER A 99 -9.48 5.70 -4.10
C SER A 99 -9.98 6.21 -5.44
N ARG A 100 -10.67 7.37 -5.44
CA ARG A 100 -11.09 8.04 -6.66
C ARG A 100 -9.95 8.88 -7.22
N ARG A 101 -9.83 8.89 -8.54
CA ARG A 101 -9.00 9.82 -9.29
C ARG A 101 -9.93 10.73 -10.08
N PHE A 102 -9.52 11.99 -10.21
CA PHE A 102 -10.25 12.94 -11.04
C PHE A 102 -9.97 12.69 -12.53
N LEU A 103 -10.88 13.13 -13.38
CA LEU A 103 -10.71 13.06 -14.82
C LEU A 103 -10.25 14.43 -15.33
N GLY A 104 -9.04 14.46 -15.84
CA GLY A 104 -8.49 15.57 -16.58
C GLY A 104 -8.79 15.47 -18.07
N ASP A 105 -8.34 16.44 -18.86
CA ASP A 105 -8.41 16.37 -20.33
C ASP A 105 -7.53 15.28 -20.91
N TYR A 106 -6.60 14.77 -20.13
CA TYR A 106 -5.77 13.62 -20.45
C TYR A 106 -5.66 12.67 -19.25
N GLU A 107 -5.70 11.38 -19.50
CA GLU A 107 -5.39 10.35 -18.52
C GLU A 107 -4.04 9.74 -18.85
N LEU A 108 -3.02 9.97 -18.02
CA LEU A 108 -1.70 9.37 -18.21
C LEU A 108 -1.78 7.87 -17.96
N THR A 109 -1.31 7.09 -18.91
CA THR A 109 -1.38 5.62 -18.89
C THR A 109 -0.01 4.97 -18.70
N GLN A 110 -0.01 3.66 -18.44
CA GLN A 110 1.20 2.84 -18.44
C GLN A 110 1.97 2.98 -19.75
N ASN A 111 1.28 2.94 -20.90
CA ASN A 111 1.91 3.02 -22.22
C ASN A 111 2.66 4.35 -22.40
N ASP A 112 2.11 5.45 -21.93
CA ASP A 112 2.79 6.75 -21.99
C ASP A 112 4.11 6.75 -21.23
N ILE A 113 4.13 6.06 -20.07
CA ILE A 113 5.32 5.92 -19.22
C ILE A 113 6.37 5.02 -19.90
N GLU A 114 5.96 3.87 -20.42
CA GLU A 114 6.85 2.91 -21.07
C GLU A 114 7.43 3.45 -22.38
N GLU A 115 6.61 4.10 -23.19
CA GLU A 115 7.00 4.75 -24.45
C GLU A 115 7.75 6.07 -24.25
N LYS A 116 7.76 6.61 -23.02
CA LYS A 116 8.31 7.94 -22.71
C LYS A 116 7.71 9.00 -23.61
N ARG A 117 6.39 8.95 -23.76
CA ARG A 117 5.67 9.86 -24.66
C ARG A 117 6.00 11.32 -24.37
N SER A 118 6.27 12.07 -25.42
CA SER A 118 6.51 13.51 -25.34
C SER A 118 5.18 14.27 -25.43
N PHE A 119 5.04 15.27 -24.56
CA PHE A 119 3.86 16.12 -24.51
C PHE A 119 4.23 17.59 -24.67
N ALA A 120 3.53 18.31 -25.55
CA ALA A 120 3.76 19.74 -25.76
C ALA A 120 3.45 20.58 -24.51
N ASP A 121 2.59 20.07 -23.65
CA ASP A 121 2.16 20.66 -22.37
C ASP A 121 2.81 19.97 -21.14
N ALA A 122 3.96 19.35 -21.30
CA ALA A 122 4.67 18.74 -20.18
C ALA A 122 5.06 19.78 -19.12
N VAL A 123 4.72 19.50 -17.86
CA VAL A 123 5.02 20.40 -16.73
C VAL A 123 5.97 19.80 -15.71
N CYS A 124 6.10 18.46 -15.69
CA CYS A 124 7.05 17.77 -14.83
C CYS A 124 7.44 16.40 -15.42
N VAL A 125 8.38 15.75 -14.76
CA VAL A 125 8.90 14.43 -15.15
C VAL A 125 8.84 13.48 -13.97
N GLY A 126 8.66 12.19 -14.27
CA GLY A 126 8.76 11.10 -13.32
C GLY A 126 9.75 10.03 -13.80
N GLY A 127 10.14 9.13 -12.91
CA GLY A 127 11.11 8.06 -13.23
C GLY A 127 11.09 6.91 -12.24
N TRP A 128 10.15 6.92 -11.27
CA TRP A 128 9.98 5.82 -10.34
C TRP A 128 9.40 4.58 -11.06
N PRO A 129 9.81 3.34 -10.68
CA PRO A 129 9.15 2.14 -11.18
C PRO A 129 7.64 2.18 -10.91
N MET A 130 6.85 1.58 -11.77
CA MET A 130 5.43 1.39 -11.49
C MET A 130 5.29 0.30 -10.44
N ASP A 131 5.07 0.71 -9.20
CA ASP A 131 4.96 -0.13 -8.01
C ASP A 131 3.50 -0.56 -7.84
N VAL A 132 3.20 -1.77 -8.30
CA VAL A 132 1.85 -2.35 -8.33
C VAL A 132 1.69 -3.33 -7.19
N HIS A 133 0.79 -3.05 -6.27
CA HIS A 133 0.53 -3.89 -5.10
C HIS A 133 -0.44 -5.03 -5.43
N ALA A 134 -0.23 -6.20 -4.82
CA ALA A 134 -1.11 -7.36 -4.98
C ALA A 134 -2.53 -7.03 -4.48
N PRO A 135 -3.58 -7.14 -5.32
CA PRO A 135 -4.94 -6.69 -4.96
C PRO A 135 -5.56 -7.50 -3.81
N GLY A 136 -5.17 -8.76 -3.63
CA GLY A 136 -5.59 -9.57 -2.47
C GLY A 136 -4.92 -9.17 -1.15
N GLY A 137 -3.96 -8.22 -1.18
CA GLY A 137 -3.28 -7.73 0.00
C GLY A 137 -2.57 -8.84 0.76
N ILE A 138 -2.68 -8.85 2.09
CA ILE A 138 -2.03 -9.85 2.96
C ILE A 138 -2.54 -11.29 2.73
N TYR A 139 -3.70 -11.45 2.12
CA TYR A 139 -4.28 -12.76 1.77
C TYR A 139 -3.81 -13.27 0.40
N ASP A 140 -3.13 -12.43 -0.37
CA ASP A 140 -2.60 -12.81 -1.67
C ASP A 140 -1.34 -13.67 -1.49
N PRO A 141 -1.23 -14.85 -2.15
CA PRO A 141 -0.01 -15.65 -2.13
C PRO A 141 1.15 -15.03 -2.92
N ALA A 142 0.87 -14.05 -3.79
CA ALA A 142 1.86 -13.29 -4.53
C ALA A 142 2.72 -12.40 -3.60
N PRO A 143 3.88 -11.92 -4.07
CA PRO A 143 4.62 -10.85 -3.41
C PRO A 143 3.75 -9.62 -3.14
N ALA A 144 4.10 -8.83 -2.12
CA ALA A 144 3.32 -7.64 -1.75
C ALA A 144 3.21 -6.63 -2.90
N THR A 145 4.23 -6.57 -3.72
CA THR A 145 4.31 -5.65 -4.86
C THR A 145 5.08 -6.27 -6.03
N ASP A 146 4.74 -5.82 -7.22
CA ASP A 146 5.50 -6.00 -8.45
C ASP A 146 6.03 -4.65 -8.91
N PHE A 147 7.35 -4.55 -9.10
CA PHE A 147 8.02 -3.35 -9.57
C PHE A 147 8.25 -3.45 -11.09
N ILE A 148 7.37 -2.82 -11.86
CA ILE A 148 7.53 -2.72 -13.32
C ILE A 148 8.56 -1.60 -13.57
N PRO A 149 9.74 -1.92 -14.14
CA PRO A 149 10.82 -0.95 -14.29
C PRO A 149 10.46 0.14 -15.30
N VAL A 150 10.86 1.38 -15.02
CA VAL A 150 10.78 2.52 -15.93
C VAL A 150 12.19 2.84 -16.40
N THR A 151 12.44 2.76 -17.70
CA THR A 151 13.77 2.93 -18.30
C THR A 151 14.10 4.40 -18.60
N GLY A 152 14.17 5.24 -17.61
CA GLY A 152 14.45 6.66 -17.73
C GLY A 152 13.29 7.54 -17.28
N MET A 153 13.32 8.83 -17.63
CA MET A 153 12.28 9.77 -17.25
C MET A 153 11.16 9.82 -18.30
N TYR A 154 9.93 9.93 -17.82
CA TYR A 154 8.74 10.20 -18.62
C TYR A 154 8.16 11.57 -18.26
N GLN A 155 7.34 12.13 -19.15
CA GLN A 155 6.72 13.43 -18.98
C GLN A 155 5.30 13.30 -18.42
N ILE A 156 4.88 14.31 -17.63
CA ILE A 156 3.50 14.44 -17.14
C ILE A 156 2.91 15.71 -17.76
N PRO A 157 1.84 15.58 -18.57
CA PRO A 157 1.22 16.72 -19.22
C PRO A 157 0.35 17.51 -18.24
N PHE A 158 0.24 18.82 -18.47
CA PHE A 158 -0.59 19.71 -17.66
C PHE A 158 -2.06 19.29 -17.65
N ARG A 159 -2.56 18.73 -18.75
CA ARG A 159 -3.93 18.21 -18.90
C ARG A 159 -4.30 17.08 -17.92
N CYS A 160 -3.34 16.49 -17.22
CA CYS A 160 -3.61 15.54 -16.12
C CYS A 160 -3.90 16.24 -14.79
N LEU A 161 -3.66 17.53 -14.66
CA LEU A 161 -3.63 18.27 -13.39
C LEU A 161 -4.82 19.19 -13.20
N TYR A 162 -5.78 19.21 -14.10
CA TYR A 162 -7.02 19.98 -13.98
C TYR A 162 -8.23 19.19 -14.47
N SER A 163 -9.42 19.60 -13.98
CA SER A 163 -10.68 18.95 -14.33
C SER A 163 -11.10 19.29 -15.74
N ARG A 164 -11.52 18.29 -16.51
CA ARG A 164 -12.19 18.50 -17.80
C ARG A 164 -13.62 19.02 -17.67
N ASP A 165 -14.23 18.87 -16.48
CA ASP A 165 -15.65 19.15 -16.27
C ASP A 165 -15.89 20.38 -15.38
N ILE A 166 -14.85 20.91 -14.71
CA ILE A 166 -14.94 22.05 -13.78
C ILE A 166 -13.80 23.01 -14.07
N ASP A 167 -14.12 24.21 -14.57
CA ASP A 167 -13.17 25.18 -15.12
C ASP A 167 -12.08 25.66 -14.14
N ASN A 168 -12.35 25.71 -12.86
CA ASN A 168 -11.45 26.25 -11.83
C ASN A 168 -10.95 25.19 -10.82
N LEU A 169 -11.02 23.90 -11.16
CA LEU A 169 -10.55 22.80 -10.31
C LEU A 169 -9.24 22.23 -10.83
N MET A 170 -8.20 22.32 -10.02
CA MET A 170 -6.91 21.67 -10.26
C MET A 170 -6.69 20.51 -9.29
N PHE A 171 -5.86 19.56 -9.70
CA PHE A 171 -5.54 18.35 -8.95
C PHE A 171 -4.11 18.38 -8.45
N ALA A 172 -3.87 17.75 -7.29
CA ALA A 172 -2.54 17.54 -6.74
C ALA A 172 -2.45 16.19 -6.04
N GLY A 173 -1.27 15.60 -6.03
CA GLY A 173 -1.02 14.35 -5.32
C GLY A 173 -1.62 13.14 -6.03
N ARG A 174 -2.27 12.24 -5.27
CA ARG A 174 -2.73 10.93 -5.78
C ARG A 174 -4.06 10.98 -6.54
N ASP A 175 -4.68 12.14 -6.63
CA ASP A 175 -5.98 12.34 -7.29
C ASP A 175 -5.85 12.82 -8.75
N VAL A 176 -4.63 12.99 -9.24
CA VAL A 176 -4.37 13.38 -10.64
C VAL A 176 -4.96 12.39 -11.63
N SER A 177 -5.21 12.84 -12.86
CA SER A 177 -5.80 12.03 -13.92
C SER A 177 -4.79 11.04 -14.50
N VAL A 178 -4.73 9.85 -13.91
CA VAL A 178 -3.82 8.77 -14.31
C VAL A 178 -4.51 7.40 -14.17
N SER A 179 -4.10 6.43 -14.97
CA SER A 179 -4.54 5.04 -14.82
C SER A 179 -3.99 4.39 -13.54
N HIS A 180 -4.56 3.26 -13.12
CA HIS A 180 -4.10 2.53 -11.93
C HIS A 180 -2.60 2.20 -11.97
N ILE A 181 -2.13 1.65 -13.06
CA ILE A 181 -0.71 1.25 -13.20
C ILE A 181 0.21 2.49 -13.22
N ALA A 182 -0.17 3.54 -13.96
CA ALA A 182 0.60 4.78 -14.00
C ALA A 182 0.68 5.45 -12.61
N LEU A 183 -0.38 5.33 -11.78
CA LEU A 183 -0.37 5.82 -10.40
C LEU A 183 0.72 5.15 -9.58
N GLY A 184 1.05 3.89 -9.83
CA GLY A 184 2.14 3.18 -9.16
C GLY A 184 3.47 3.92 -9.23
N SER A 185 3.71 4.68 -10.31
CA SER A 185 4.88 5.54 -10.46
C SER A 185 4.61 6.96 -9.97
N THR A 186 3.54 7.62 -10.44
CA THR A 186 3.29 9.05 -10.18
C THR A 186 3.01 9.38 -8.71
N ARG A 187 2.51 8.44 -7.92
CA ARG A 187 2.17 8.65 -6.50
C ARG A 187 3.36 8.92 -5.57
N VAL A 188 4.57 8.69 -6.01
CA VAL A 188 5.80 8.89 -5.22
C VAL A 188 6.56 10.15 -5.60
N MET A 189 5.99 10.97 -6.46
CA MET A 189 6.58 12.23 -6.93
C MET A 189 5.95 13.43 -6.24
#